data_47c0323141fb670a05ce6c532eed0d2d
#
_entry.id   47c0323141fb670a05ce6c532eed0d2d
#
_cell.length_a   1.000
_cell.length_b   1.000
_cell.length_c   1.000
_cell.angle_alpha   90.00
_cell.angle_beta   90.00
_cell.angle_gamma   90.00
#
_symmetry.space_group_name_H-M   'P 1'
#
loop_
_entity.id
_entity.type
_entity.pdbx_description
1 polymer ?
#
loop_
_entity_poly.entity_id
_entity_poly.type
_entity_poly.pdbx_seq_one_letter_code
_entity_poly.pdbx_strand_id
1 'polypeptide(L)'
;MLLTELLGENIEKFGEYNLLYYDEKTYTNCETEIICKKVSSLVHSLGVEKGDRVLICMPNCPEVIFSYQGVLGAGGIIVPVMYLLHENEINFILKNSEAKVVITSSHLLQKISNATNDLSDKPKIICIDQPNKSDLQSGIEVIEWEKAMSNMPLYENPSLNLKESDVAVILYTSGTTGVPKGVMLTHKNLYANSMSGLALREEEDTRGTTIGVLPLAHIYGFGIMNGMFLLGSSVVIFSKFDAEEVFKVIEKYKVKSFAAVPAMVHAMLYHPNAEQYDLSSLETVGSGSAALAVSLRHKFKERFGAEVRDAYGLSEASPGVASQRNNMPIKEGSVGVPMPGVNIKIVDEHGQELPVGEVGELLVQGENVTPGYFKNEEATKKALQNGWLHTGDMARVDEEGYLYIVDRKKDLIIRGGFNIYPRDLEELLVKHEAVLEAAVIGVPSERMGEEILACVVKKTGAVVSEGELIDYCQKNLAKYKTPRHVEFIEELPRNGVGKILKTKLREQFASLALDN
;
A
#
# COMPACT_ATOMS: atom_id res chain seq x y z
N MET A 1 20.52 -2.54 -11.06
CA MET A 1 19.64 -2.57 -12.28
C MET A 1 18.63 -1.44 -12.25
N LEU A 2 18.38 -0.83 -13.37
CA LEU A 2 17.34 0.18 -13.51
C LEU A 2 15.97 -0.49 -13.70
N LEU A 3 14.90 0.13 -13.20
CA LEU A 3 13.54 -0.40 -13.42
C LEU A 3 13.11 -0.35 -14.90
N THR A 4 13.75 0.50 -15.69
CA THR A 4 13.55 0.60 -17.15
C THR A 4 14.09 -0.62 -17.92
N GLU A 5 14.96 -1.40 -17.31
CA GLU A 5 15.57 -2.60 -17.92
C GLU A 5 14.73 -3.85 -17.68
N LEU A 6 13.83 -3.83 -16.66
CA LEU A 6 13.05 -5.01 -16.24
C LEU A 6 12.25 -5.67 -17.35
N LEU A 7 11.60 -4.87 -18.20
CA LEU A 7 10.74 -5.41 -19.26
C LEU A 7 11.57 -5.98 -20.42
N GLY A 8 12.70 -5.35 -20.75
CA GLY A 8 13.64 -5.89 -21.74
C GLY A 8 14.24 -7.23 -21.30
N GLU A 9 14.71 -7.32 -20.06
CA GLU A 9 15.20 -8.57 -19.48
C GLU A 9 14.10 -9.65 -19.38
N ASN A 10 12.86 -9.23 -19.08
CA ASN A 10 11.72 -10.14 -19.08
C ASN A 10 11.54 -10.79 -20.45
N ILE A 11 11.60 -9.99 -21.53
CA ILE A 11 11.48 -10.48 -22.92
C ILE A 11 12.64 -11.41 -23.27
N GLU A 12 13.88 -11.03 -22.93
CA GLU A 12 15.06 -11.86 -23.20
C GLU A 12 14.99 -13.21 -22.46
N LYS A 13 14.57 -13.20 -21.21
CA LYS A 13 14.53 -14.40 -20.37
C LYS A 13 13.38 -15.34 -20.69
N PHE A 14 12.20 -14.80 -20.96
CA PHE A 14 10.96 -15.59 -21.04
C PHE A 14 10.37 -15.69 -22.45
N GLY A 15 10.88 -14.93 -23.42
CA GLY A 15 10.28 -14.78 -24.75
C GLY A 15 8.98 -13.99 -24.70
N GLU A 16 8.25 -14.00 -25.79
CA GLU A 16 6.94 -13.33 -25.88
C GLU A 16 5.84 -14.17 -25.22
N TYR A 17 5.02 -13.54 -24.37
CA TYR A 17 3.84 -14.14 -23.74
C TYR A 17 2.81 -13.07 -23.36
N ASN A 18 1.58 -13.48 -23.08
CA ASN A 18 0.53 -12.59 -22.61
C ASN A 18 0.85 -12.10 -21.19
N LEU A 19 1.25 -10.83 -21.07
CA LEU A 19 1.66 -10.23 -19.80
C LEU A 19 0.45 -9.69 -19.02
N LEU A 20 -0.43 -8.92 -19.69
CA LEU A 20 -1.54 -8.23 -19.05
C LEU A 20 -2.88 -8.68 -19.63
N TYR A 21 -3.82 -8.94 -18.75
CA TYR A 21 -5.24 -9.14 -19.09
C TYR A 21 -6.06 -8.05 -18.41
N TYR A 22 -6.92 -7.38 -19.18
CA TYR A 22 -7.81 -6.34 -18.68
C TYR A 22 -9.10 -6.34 -19.49
N ASP A 23 -10.23 -6.64 -18.84
CA ASP A 23 -11.49 -6.89 -19.52
C ASP A 23 -11.31 -7.92 -20.66
N GLU A 24 -11.65 -7.56 -21.89
CA GLU A 24 -11.46 -8.41 -23.08
C GLU A 24 -10.12 -8.18 -23.79
N LYS A 25 -9.29 -7.23 -23.29
CA LYS A 25 -8.00 -6.90 -23.89
C LYS A 25 -6.88 -7.73 -23.29
N THR A 26 -5.94 -8.08 -24.14
CA THR A 26 -4.71 -8.77 -23.75
C THR A 26 -3.53 -8.04 -24.37
N TYR A 27 -2.45 -7.90 -23.61
CA TYR A 27 -1.20 -7.31 -24.09
C TYR A 27 -0.05 -8.28 -23.82
N THR A 28 0.78 -8.52 -24.85
CA THR A 28 2.03 -9.27 -24.66
C THR A 28 3.07 -8.36 -23.98
N ASN A 29 4.13 -8.96 -23.43
CA ASN A 29 5.27 -8.21 -22.93
C ASN A 29 5.96 -7.38 -24.01
N CYS A 30 6.04 -7.90 -25.26
CA CYS A 30 6.58 -7.17 -26.41
C CYS A 30 5.71 -5.96 -26.79
N GLU A 31 4.39 -6.14 -26.89
CA GLU A 31 3.46 -5.03 -27.13
C GLU A 31 3.53 -3.98 -26.02
N THR A 32 3.63 -4.44 -24.76
CA THR A 32 3.80 -3.57 -23.59
C THR A 32 5.06 -2.72 -23.70
N GLU A 33 6.20 -3.31 -24.10
CA GLU A 33 7.45 -2.57 -24.29
C GLU A 33 7.33 -1.49 -25.37
N ILE A 34 6.71 -1.83 -26.51
CA ILE A 34 6.47 -0.88 -27.60
C ILE A 34 5.63 0.30 -27.13
N ILE A 35 4.53 0.01 -26.40
CA ILE A 35 3.65 1.06 -25.87
C ILE A 35 4.42 1.94 -24.85
N CYS A 36 5.19 1.35 -23.96
CA CYS A 36 6.01 2.09 -22.98
C CYS A 36 7.01 3.03 -23.67
N LYS A 37 7.71 2.57 -24.72
CA LYS A 37 8.62 3.42 -25.51
C LYS A 37 7.89 4.58 -26.20
N LYS A 38 6.67 4.38 -26.69
CA LYS A 38 5.85 5.47 -27.23
C LYS A 38 5.43 6.46 -26.15
N VAL A 39 5.07 5.99 -24.95
CA VAL A 39 4.77 6.87 -23.81
C VAL A 39 6.00 7.70 -23.41
N SER A 40 7.20 7.10 -23.42
CA SER A 40 8.44 7.84 -23.21
C SER A 40 8.62 8.98 -24.22
N SER A 41 8.36 8.72 -25.52
CA SER A 41 8.38 9.76 -26.56
C SER A 41 7.34 10.84 -26.31
N LEU A 42 6.12 10.45 -25.92
CA LEU A 42 5.02 11.39 -25.66
C LEU A 42 5.37 12.34 -24.51
N VAL A 43 5.76 11.81 -23.35
CA VAL A 43 6.07 12.66 -22.18
C VAL A 43 7.31 13.53 -22.44
N HIS A 44 8.31 13.01 -23.16
CA HIS A 44 9.48 13.81 -23.57
C HIS A 44 9.08 14.94 -24.53
N SER A 45 8.21 14.70 -25.50
CA SER A 45 7.72 15.75 -26.42
C SER A 45 6.94 16.85 -25.71
N LEU A 46 6.41 16.56 -24.51
CA LEU A 46 5.73 17.53 -23.64
C LEU A 46 6.69 18.30 -22.72
N GLY A 47 8.01 18.05 -22.84
CA GLY A 47 9.06 18.74 -22.12
C GLY A 47 9.47 18.06 -20.80
N VAL A 48 9.13 16.79 -20.62
CA VAL A 48 9.65 16.01 -19.48
C VAL A 48 11.10 15.64 -19.73
N GLU A 49 11.97 16.06 -18.85
CA GLU A 49 13.40 15.77 -18.83
C GLU A 49 13.76 14.91 -17.64
N LYS A 50 15.02 14.45 -17.56
CA LYS A 50 15.52 13.68 -16.42
C LYS A 50 15.28 14.41 -15.09
N GLY A 51 14.61 13.74 -14.18
CA GLY A 51 14.30 14.27 -12.84
C GLY A 51 13.00 15.07 -12.76
N ASP A 52 12.30 15.31 -13.87
CA ASP A 52 10.98 15.93 -13.85
C ASP A 52 9.91 14.95 -13.36
N ARG A 53 8.88 15.49 -12.74
CA ARG A 53 7.79 14.71 -12.14
C ARG A 53 6.61 14.62 -13.08
N VAL A 54 6.06 13.40 -13.19
CA VAL A 54 4.80 13.12 -13.89
C VAL A 54 3.84 12.49 -12.90
N LEU A 55 2.70 13.16 -12.68
CA LEU A 55 1.67 12.68 -11.78
C LEU A 55 0.74 11.73 -12.52
N ILE A 56 0.51 10.53 -11.97
CA ILE A 56 -0.40 9.53 -12.53
C ILE A 56 -1.54 9.31 -11.53
N CYS A 57 -2.78 9.65 -11.96
CA CYS A 57 -3.97 9.59 -11.11
C CYS A 57 -5.14 8.97 -11.88
N MET A 58 -5.31 7.66 -11.74
CA MET A 58 -6.40 6.90 -12.34
C MET A 58 -6.58 5.55 -11.64
N PRO A 59 -7.73 4.86 -11.80
CA PRO A 59 -7.90 3.48 -11.37
C PRO A 59 -6.89 2.56 -12.06
N ASN A 60 -6.69 1.37 -11.51
CA ASN A 60 -5.86 0.36 -12.17
C ASN A 60 -6.37 0.05 -13.58
N CYS A 61 -5.48 0.15 -14.53
CA CYS A 61 -5.65 -0.24 -15.92
C CYS A 61 -4.26 -0.46 -16.54
N PRO A 62 -4.14 -1.06 -17.74
CA PRO A 62 -2.85 -1.24 -18.41
C PRO A 62 -2.09 0.06 -18.60
N GLU A 63 -2.80 1.17 -18.87
CA GLU A 63 -2.23 2.49 -19.09
C GLU A 63 -1.45 3.02 -17.90
N VAL A 64 -1.76 2.57 -16.66
CA VAL A 64 -0.95 2.89 -15.47
C VAL A 64 0.45 2.28 -15.62
N ILE A 65 0.53 1.00 -16.00
CA ILE A 65 1.80 0.29 -16.18
C ILE A 65 2.60 0.89 -17.33
N PHE A 66 1.93 1.19 -18.46
CA PHE A 66 2.54 1.85 -19.60
C PHE A 66 3.08 3.23 -19.24
N SER A 67 2.31 3.99 -18.45
CA SER A 67 2.72 5.31 -17.97
C SER A 67 3.93 5.23 -17.05
N TYR A 68 3.94 4.29 -16.09
CA TYR A 68 5.05 4.13 -15.17
C TYR A 68 6.35 3.81 -15.91
N GLN A 69 6.35 2.78 -16.74
CA GLN A 69 7.54 2.40 -17.50
C GLN A 69 7.93 3.48 -18.51
N GLY A 70 6.95 4.11 -19.17
CA GLY A 70 7.21 5.17 -20.13
C GLY A 70 7.81 6.43 -19.51
N VAL A 71 7.31 6.86 -18.34
CA VAL A 71 7.87 8.00 -17.61
C VAL A 71 9.31 7.72 -17.17
N LEU A 72 9.56 6.54 -16.59
CA LEU A 72 10.92 6.13 -16.21
C LEU A 72 11.84 6.06 -17.43
N GLY A 73 11.37 5.53 -18.56
CA GLY A 73 12.12 5.44 -19.83
C GLY A 73 12.52 6.80 -20.39
N ALA A 74 11.74 7.85 -20.13
CA ALA A 74 12.10 9.23 -20.46
C ALA A 74 13.01 9.90 -19.41
N GLY A 75 13.33 9.21 -18.30
CA GLY A 75 14.10 9.76 -17.18
C GLY A 75 13.27 10.56 -16.18
N GLY A 76 11.95 10.57 -16.32
CA GLY A 76 11.04 11.23 -15.42
C GLY A 76 10.87 10.46 -14.09
N ILE A 77 10.32 11.15 -13.10
CA ILE A 77 9.96 10.61 -11.78
C ILE A 77 8.45 10.43 -11.71
N ILE A 78 8.02 9.24 -11.37
CA ILE A 78 6.60 8.92 -11.18
C ILE A 78 6.11 9.52 -9.87
N VAL A 79 4.96 10.20 -9.91
CA VAL A 79 4.20 10.61 -8.72
C VAL A 79 2.85 9.88 -8.77
N PRO A 80 2.77 8.67 -8.21
CA PRO A 80 1.53 7.90 -8.22
C PRO A 80 0.56 8.47 -7.19
N VAL A 81 -0.69 8.71 -7.60
CA VAL A 81 -1.72 9.34 -6.76
C VAL A 81 -2.99 8.50 -6.78
N MET A 82 -3.49 8.18 -5.59
CA MET A 82 -4.76 7.49 -5.43
C MET A 82 -5.89 8.37 -5.96
N TYR A 83 -6.67 7.86 -6.92
CA TYR A 83 -7.79 8.56 -7.54
C TYR A 83 -8.93 8.90 -6.57
N LEU A 84 -8.95 8.24 -5.40
CA LEU A 84 -9.91 8.46 -4.33
C LEU A 84 -9.60 9.70 -3.46
N LEU A 85 -8.39 10.28 -3.57
CA LEU A 85 -8.03 11.47 -2.82
C LEU A 85 -8.94 12.65 -3.20
N HIS A 86 -9.15 13.55 -2.23
CA HIS A 86 -9.87 14.80 -2.46
C HIS A 86 -9.04 15.75 -3.34
N GLU A 87 -9.69 16.63 -4.09
CA GLU A 87 -9.00 17.59 -4.98
C GLU A 87 -7.98 18.48 -4.25
N ASN A 88 -8.23 18.84 -2.99
CA ASN A 88 -7.30 19.61 -2.17
C ASN A 88 -6.01 18.83 -1.84
N GLU A 89 -6.11 17.51 -1.64
CA GLU A 89 -4.95 16.65 -1.41
C GLU A 89 -4.14 16.52 -2.71
N ILE A 90 -4.81 16.36 -3.85
CA ILE A 90 -4.18 16.32 -5.16
C ILE A 90 -3.50 17.67 -5.47
N ASN A 91 -4.16 18.79 -5.16
CA ASN A 91 -3.59 20.14 -5.30
C ASN A 91 -2.30 20.29 -4.49
N PHE A 92 -2.29 19.84 -3.23
CA PHE A 92 -1.08 19.84 -2.40
C PHE A 92 0.05 19.06 -3.06
N ILE A 93 -0.26 17.85 -3.55
CA ILE A 93 0.72 16.97 -4.22
C ILE A 93 1.27 17.64 -5.49
N LEU A 94 0.40 18.23 -6.31
CA LEU A 94 0.80 18.96 -7.52
C LEU A 94 1.74 20.13 -7.18
N LYS A 95 1.39 20.94 -6.18
CA LYS A 95 2.23 22.06 -5.72
C LYS A 95 3.58 21.59 -5.20
N ASN A 96 3.60 20.58 -4.37
CA ASN A 96 4.83 20.10 -3.74
C ASN A 96 5.73 19.38 -4.75
N SER A 97 5.16 18.53 -5.61
CA SER A 97 5.91 17.77 -6.62
C SER A 97 6.34 18.62 -7.81
N GLU A 98 5.63 19.71 -8.12
CA GLU A 98 5.82 20.51 -9.34
C GLU A 98 5.76 19.62 -10.59
N ALA A 99 4.76 18.76 -10.66
CA ALA A 99 4.59 17.83 -11.78
C ALA A 99 4.33 18.58 -13.08
N LYS A 100 5.12 18.33 -14.12
CA LYS A 100 4.99 18.96 -15.45
C LYS A 100 3.84 18.40 -16.28
N VAL A 101 3.53 17.11 -16.06
CA VAL A 101 2.49 16.37 -16.78
C VAL A 101 1.63 15.61 -15.76
N VAL A 102 0.34 15.53 -16.05
CA VAL A 102 -0.60 14.65 -15.33
C VAL A 102 -1.15 13.64 -16.34
N ILE A 103 -1.13 12.35 -16.00
CA ILE A 103 -1.78 11.30 -16.78
C ILE A 103 -3.00 10.82 -15.99
N THR A 104 -4.18 10.88 -16.58
CA THR A 104 -5.44 10.61 -15.90
C THR A 104 -6.51 10.07 -16.86
N SER A 105 -7.67 9.69 -16.32
CA SER A 105 -8.84 9.26 -17.10
C SER A 105 -9.93 10.35 -17.15
N SER A 106 -10.82 10.26 -18.11
CA SER A 106 -11.85 11.28 -18.39
C SER A 106 -12.74 11.59 -17.18
N HIS A 107 -13.12 10.56 -16.42
CA HIS A 107 -14.00 10.74 -15.25
C HIS A 107 -13.32 11.46 -14.07
N LEU A 108 -11.99 11.63 -14.10
CA LEU A 108 -11.23 12.39 -13.10
C LEU A 108 -10.83 13.79 -13.61
N LEU A 109 -11.06 14.11 -14.88
CA LEU A 109 -10.60 15.37 -15.47
C LEU A 109 -11.09 16.60 -14.71
N GLN A 110 -12.34 16.63 -14.29
CA GLN A 110 -12.89 17.74 -13.50
C GLN A 110 -12.16 17.89 -12.16
N LYS A 111 -11.93 16.77 -11.45
CA LYS A 111 -11.19 16.76 -10.18
C LYS A 111 -9.77 17.26 -10.36
N ILE A 112 -9.08 16.77 -11.40
CA ILE A 112 -7.71 17.21 -11.73
C ILE A 112 -7.71 18.69 -12.13
N SER A 113 -8.64 19.10 -12.97
CA SER A 113 -8.80 20.51 -13.37
C SER A 113 -8.97 21.42 -12.15
N ASN A 114 -9.86 21.07 -11.21
CA ASN A 114 -10.05 21.81 -9.97
C ASN A 114 -8.76 21.86 -9.12
N ALA A 115 -8.05 20.74 -9.03
CA ALA A 115 -6.79 20.65 -8.29
C ALA A 115 -5.66 21.53 -8.89
N THR A 116 -5.79 22.00 -10.14
CA THR A 116 -4.79 22.88 -10.78
C THR A 116 -5.14 24.36 -10.75
N ASN A 117 -6.26 24.77 -10.13
CA ASN A 117 -6.82 26.12 -10.23
C ASN A 117 -5.88 27.25 -9.82
N ASP A 118 -5.16 27.04 -8.75
CA ASP A 118 -4.30 28.04 -8.12
C ASP A 118 -2.80 27.78 -8.38
N LEU A 119 -2.49 26.90 -9.35
CA LEU A 119 -1.12 26.70 -9.80
C LEU A 119 -0.71 27.81 -10.77
N SER A 120 0.47 28.40 -10.54
CA SER A 120 1.09 29.38 -11.47
C SER A 120 1.42 28.72 -12.81
N ASP A 121 2.04 27.53 -12.73
CA ASP A 121 2.40 26.72 -13.90
C ASP A 121 1.49 25.49 -13.92
N LYS A 122 0.54 25.48 -14.86
CA LYS A 122 -0.39 24.35 -14.99
C LYS A 122 0.27 23.20 -15.73
N PRO A 123 0.17 21.96 -15.21
CA PRO A 123 0.68 20.80 -15.92
C PRO A 123 -0.11 20.54 -17.21
N LYS A 124 0.53 19.98 -18.23
CA LYS A 124 -0.17 19.39 -19.36
C LYS A 124 -0.87 18.10 -18.91
N ILE A 125 -2.07 17.84 -19.42
CA ILE A 125 -2.86 16.68 -19.04
C ILE A 125 -2.96 15.70 -20.21
N ILE A 126 -2.54 14.45 -19.98
CA ILE A 126 -2.80 13.34 -20.89
C ILE A 126 -4.02 12.59 -20.38
N CYS A 127 -5.06 12.48 -21.19
CA CYS A 127 -6.27 11.72 -20.90
C CYS A 127 -6.28 10.41 -21.66
N ILE A 128 -6.36 9.27 -20.92
CA ILE A 128 -6.22 7.93 -21.51
C ILE A 128 -7.43 7.48 -22.33
N ASP A 129 -8.56 8.10 -22.12
CA ASP A 129 -9.83 7.86 -22.80
C ASP A 129 -10.37 9.18 -23.42
N GLN A 130 -11.59 9.18 -23.94
CA GLN A 130 -12.12 10.36 -24.62
C GLN A 130 -12.49 11.46 -23.61
N PRO A 131 -11.78 12.62 -23.62
CA PRO A 131 -12.05 13.69 -22.68
C PRO A 131 -13.35 14.42 -22.99
N ASN A 132 -14.17 14.65 -21.95
CA ASN A 132 -15.24 15.64 -22.02
C ASN A 132 -14.65 17.04 -21.76
N LYS A 133 -14.44 17.80 -22.84
CA LYS A 133 -13.78 19.13 -22.76
C LYS A 133 -14.68 20.23 -22.20
N SER A 134 -16.00 20.00 -22.07
CA SER A 134 -16.95 21.00 -21.51
C SER A 134 -16.67 21.30 -20.03
N ASP A 135 -16.03 20.39 -19.33
CA ASP A 135 -15.83 20.45 -17.87
C ASP A 135 -14.46 21.03 -17.48
N LEU A 136 -13.70 21.48 -18.48
CA LEU A 136 -12.33 21.97 -18.27
C LEU A 136 -12.29 23.48 -18.04
N GLN A 137 -11.45 23.87 -17.13
CA GLN A 137 -11.16 25.29 -16.93
C GLN A 137 -10.29 25.86 -18.06
N SER A 138 -10.40 27.16 -18.28
CA SER A 138 -9.61 27.85 -19.30
C SER A 138 -8.11 27.73 -19.02
N GLY A 139 -7.33 27.47 -20.07
CA GLY A 139 -5.88 27.40 -20.02
C GLY A 139 -5.28 26.04 -19.67
N ILE A 140 -6.09 24.96 -19.62
CA ILE A 140 -5.59 23.60 -19.47
C ILE A 140 -5.47 22.96 -20.86
N GLU A 141 -4.26 22.49 -21.19
CA GLU A 141 -3.98 21.71 -22.39
C GLU A 141 -4.24 20.23 -22.11
N VAL A 142 -5.19 19.62 -22.86
CA VAL A 142 -5.49 18.18 -22.75
C VAL A 142 -5.10 17.46 -24.04
N ILE A 143 -4.24 16.47 -23.90
CA ILE A 143 -3.76 15.59 -24.95
C ILE A 143 -4.57 14.27 -24.88
N GLU A 144 -5.19 13.89 -25.99
CA GLU A 144 -5.91 12.64 -26.12
C GLU A 144 -4.91 11.51 -26.38
N TRP A 145 -4.86 10.51 -25.48
CA TRP A 145 -3.91 9.40 -25.53
C TRP A 145 -3.91 8.67 -26.89
N GLU A 146 -5.06 8.19 -27.36
CA GLU A 146 -5.14 7.43 -28.61
C GLU A 146 -4.60 8.20 -29.82
N LYS A 147 -4.96 9.49 -29.91
CA LYS A 147 -4.47 10.35 -31.00
C LYS A 147 -2.97 10.58 -30.92
N ALA A 148 -2.45 10.81 -29.71
CA ALA A 148 -1.03 11.01 -29.50
C ALA A 148 -0.25 9.73 -29.80
N MET A 149 -0.70 8.59 -29.31
CA MET A 149 -0.01 7.31 -29.43
C MET A 149 -0.01 6.73 -30.84
N SER A 150 -1.00 7.08 -31.68
CA SER A 150 -1.12 6.54 -33.05
C SER A 150 0.10 6.84 -33.95
N ASN A 151 0.71 8.03 -33.79
CA ASN A 151 1.84 8.49 -34.61
C ASN A 151 3.13 8.69 -33.81
N MET A 152 3.14 8.28 -32.53
CA MET A 152 4.31 8.49 -31.69
C MET A 152 5.43 7.52 -32.05
N PRO A 153 6.65 8.03 -32.33
CA PRO A 153 7.80 7.17 -32.57
C PRO A 153 8.24 6.44 -31.29
N LEU A 154 9.03 5.40 -31.44
CA LEU A 154 9.69 4.76 -30.30
C LEU A 154 10.76 5.70 -29.75
N TYR A 155 10.81 5.78 -28.43
CA TYR A 155 11.79 6.61 -27.74
C TYR A 155 13.17 5.97 -27.77
N GLU A 156 14.13 6.73 -28.26
CA GLU A 156 15.54 6.38 -28.22
C GLU A 156 16.34 7.61 -27.77
N ASN A 157 16.94 7.55 -26.60
CA ASN A 157 17.82 8.61 -26.12
C ASN A 157 19.10 8.01 -25.54
N PRO A 158 20.12 7.76 -26.39
CA PRO A 158 21.38 7.17 -25.97
C PRO A 158 22.20 8.08 -25.02
N SER A 159 21.84 9.35 -24.91
CA SER A 159 22.46 10.30 -23.98
C SER A 159 21.82 10.31 -22.59
N LEU A 160 20.69 9.63 -22.43
CA LEU A 160 20.01 9.53 -21.14
C LEU A 160 20.84 8.64 -20.18
N ASN A 161 21.60 9.30 -19.31
CA ASN A 161 22.43 8.60 -18.31
C ASN A 161 21.68 8.46 -16.98
N LEU A 162 20.88 7.40 -16.84
CA LEU A 162 20.23 7.03 -15.59
C LEU A 162 21.18 6.26 -14.69
N LYS A 163 21.04 6.48 -13.39
CA LYS A 163 21.77 5.75 -12.34
C LYS A 163 20.78 5.04 -11.43
N GLU A 164 21.19 3.95 -10.86
CA GLU A 164 20.39 3.22 -9.86
C GLU A 164 20.01 4.08 -8.65
N SER A 165 20.84 5.09 -8.34
CA SER A 165 20.59 6.06 -7.26
C SER A 165 19.64 7.20 -7.63
N ASP A 166 19.25 7.32 -8.91
CA ASP A 166 18.28 8.32 -9.32
C ASP A 166 16.89 7.98 -8.75
N VAL A 167 16.16 9.02 -8.34
CA VAL A 167 14.79 8.85 -7.83
C VAL A 167 13.88 8.43 -8.98
N ALA A 168 13.18 7.31 -8.80
CA ALA A 168 12.23 6.76 -9.76
C ALA A 168 10.78 7.12 -9.40
N VAL A 169 10.47 7.19 -8.10
CA VAL A 169 9.11 7.41 -7.59
C VAL A 169 9.16 8.37 -6.41
N ILE A 170 8.20 9.28 -6.36
CA ILE A 170 7.87 10.05 -5.15
C ILE A 170 6.46 9.68 -4.73
N LEU A 171 6.35 8.89 -3.66
CA LEU A 171 5.08 8.41 -3.14
C LEU A 171 4.61 9.25 -1.95
N TYR A 172 3.46 9.90 -2.09
CA TYR A 172 2.90 10.71 -1.00
C TYR A 172 2.13 9.84 0.00
N THR A 173 2.54 9.93 1.26
CA THR A 173 1.89 9.23 2.38
C THR A 173 1.23 10.24 3.31
N SER A 174 0.07 9.88 3.88
CA SER A 174 -0.54 10.67 4.94
C SER A 174 0.36 10.63 6.17
N GLY A 175 1.17 11.65 6.34
CA GLY A 175 2.08 11.78 7.48
C GLY A 175 1.34 11.78 8.81
N THR A 176 2.08 11.53 9.89
CA THR A 176 1.57 11.61 11.28
C THR A 176 1.13 13.03 11.67
N THR A 177 1.55 14.04 10.92
CA THR A 177 1.31 15.48 11.14
C THR A 177 0.13 16.02 10.32
N GLY A 178 -0.62 15.17 9.61
CA GLY A 178 -1.72 15.59 8.74
C GLY A 178 -1.29 16.12 7.36
N VAL A 179 -0.04 16.56 7.19
CA VAL A 179 0.50 17.02 5.90
C VAL A 179 1.17 15.85 5.18
N PRO A 180 0.77 15.52 3.93
CA PRO A 180 1.38 14.43 3.18
C PRO A 180 2.89 14.65 2.96
N LYS A 181 3.68 13.57 3.06
CA LYS A 181 5.12 13.58 2.79
C LYS A 181 5.43 12.76 1.57
N GLY A 182 6.22 13.28 0.65
CA GLY A 182 6.67 12.57 -0.54
C GLY A 182 7.88 11.70 -0.23
N VAL A 183 7.68 10.40 -0.09
CA VAL A 183 8.77 9.41 0.08
C VAL A 183 9.49 9.25 -1.24
N MET A 184 10.78 9.53 -1.28
CA MET A 184 11.61 9.31 -2.47
C MET A 184 12.06 7.86 -2.54
N LEU A 185 11.86 7.22 -3.68
CA LEU A 185 12.31 5.84 -3.91
C LEU A 185 13.15 5.80 -5.18
N THR A 186 14.37 5.29 -5.06
CA THR A 186 15.30 5.18 -6.18
C THR A 186 15.04 3.90 -6.98
N HIS A 187 15.58 3.80 -8.20
CA HIS A 187 15.59 2.55 -8.95
C HIS A 187 16.18 1.41 -8.11
N LYS A 188 17.28 1.70 -7.38
CA LYS A 188 17.94 0.72 -6.50
C LYS A 188 17.04 0.21 -5.39
N ASN A 189 16.34 1.12 -4.69
CA ASN A 189 15.47 0.74 -3.58
C ASN A 189 14.37 -0.24 -4.04
N LEU A 190 13.68 0.12 -5.12
CA LEU A 190 12.58 -0.65 -5.67
C LEU A 190 13.04 -1.98 -6.27
N TYR A 191 14.17 -1.99 -6.96
CA TYR A 191 14.77 -3.21 -7.49
C TYR A 191 15.20 -4.17 -6.39
N ALA A 192 15.93 -3.66 -5.37
CA ALA A 192 16.38 -4.47 -4.23
C ALA A 192 15.20 -5.13 -3.50
N ASN A 193 14.10 -4.39 -3.30
CA ASN A 193 12.90 -4.95 -2.69
C ASN A 193 12.24 -6.04 -3.55
N SER A 194 12.16 -5.83 -4.87
CA SER A 194 11.61 -6.82 -5.80
C SER A 194 12.46 -8.10 -5.83
N MET A 195 13.79 -7.98 -5.78
CA MET A 195 14.70 -9.12 -5.69
C MET A 195 14.57 -9.84 -4.35
N SER A 196 14.38 -9.11 -3.24
CA SER A 196 14.09 -9.72 -1.93
C SER A 196 12.79 -10.55 -1.98
N GLY A 197 11.75 -10.04 -2.64
CA GLY A 197 10.50 -10.78 -2.86
C GLY A 197 10.68 -12.02 -3.73
N LEU A 198 11.49 -11.92 -4.78
CA LEU A 198 11.82 -13.04 -5.65
C LEU A 198 12.56 -14.16 -4.88
N ALA A 199 13.51 -13.79 -4.03
CA ALA A 199 14.29 -14.73 -3.22
C ALA A 199 13.47 -15.49 -2.15
N LEU A 200 12.21 -15.10 -1.92
CA LEU A 200 11.27 -15.82 -1.05
C LEU A 200 10.50 -16.93 -1.78
N ARG A 201 10.59 -17.00 -3.10
CA ARG A 201 9.86 -17.98 -3.93
C ARG A 201 10.75 -19.17 -4.27
N GLU A 202 10.11 -20.31 -4.47
CA GLU A 202 10.77 -21.51 -5.00
C GLU A 202 10.81 -21.40 -6.54
N GLU A 203 11.80 -22.04 -7.19
CA GLU A 203 11.98 -21.95 -8.65
C GLU A 203 10.76 -22.44 -9.44
N GLU A 204 9.97 -23.36 -8.86
CA GLU A 204 8.76 -23.91 -9.47
C GLU A 204 7.56 -22.95 -9.49
N ASP A 205 7.60 -21.86 -8.70
CA ASP A 205 6.52 -20.86 -8.56
C ASP A 205 6.56 -19.75 -9.61
N THR A 206 7.37 -19.89 -10.64
CA THR A 206 7.49 -18.92 -11.72
C THR A 206 6.48 -19.14 -12.83
N ARG A 207 6.08 -18.06 -13.56
CA ARG A 207 5.29 -18.09 -14.79
C ARG A 207 3.79 -18.44 -14.64
N GLY A 208 3.20 -18.26 -13.49
CA GLY A 208 1.74 -18.34 -13.32
C GLY A 208 1.02 -17.04 -13.68
N THR A 209 -0.31 -17.10 -13.63
CA THR A 209 -1.15 -15.90 -13.65
C THR A 209 -1.46 -15.47 -12.23
N THR A 210 -1.32 -14.17 -11.95
CA THR A 210 -1.68 -13.55 -10.67
C THR A 210 -2.76 -12.49 -10.85
N ILE A 211 -3.29 -11.99 -9.75
CA ILE A 211 -4.36 -10.99 -9.72
C ILE A 211 -3.80 -9.64 -9.27
N GLY A 212 -3.95 -8.63 -10.12
CA GLY A 212 -3.54 -7.25 -9.90
C GLY A 212 -4.69 -6.40 -9.36
N VAL A 213 -5.16 -6.69 -8.13
CA VAL A 213 -6.30 -5.99 -7.51
C VAL A 213 -5.87 -4.86 -6.59
N LEU A 214 -4.62 -4.88 -6.11
CA LEU A 214 -4.10 -3.82 -5.27
C LEU A 214 -3.86 -2.54 -6.09
N PRO A 215 -4.18 -1.35 -5.53
CA PRO A 215 -3.92 -0.10 -6.23
C PRO A 215 -2.46 0.04 -6.64
N LEU A 216 -2.21 0.21 -7.94
CA LEU A 216 -0.85 0.44 -8.47
C LEU A 216 -0.26 1.78 -7.99
N ALA A 217 -1.12 2.73 -7.59
CA ALA A 217 -0.71 3.97 -6.95
C ALA A 217 -0.26 3.81 -5.48
N HIS A 218 -0.38 2.62 -4.91
CA HIS A 218 0.15 2.27 -3.60
C HIS A 218 1.42 1.44 -3.75
N ILE A 219 2.39 1.63 -2.86
CA ILE A 219 3.70 0.96 -2.97
C ILE A 219 3.61 -0.57 -3.00
N TYR A 220 2.61 -1.16 -2.35
CA TYR A 220 2.41 -2.61 -2.37
C TYR A 220 2.01 -3.10 -3.76
N GLY A 221 1.03 -2.44 -4.42
CA GLY A 221 0.66 -2.75 -5.80
C GLY A 221 1.80 -2.48 -6.79
N PHE A 222 2.53 -1.37 -6.60
CA PHE A 222 3.71 -1.03 -7.39
C PHE A 222 4.80 -2.10 -7.29
N GLY A 223 5.08 -2.61 -6.08
CA GLY A 223 6.07 -3.67 -5.87
C GLY A 223 5.68 -4.99 -6.55
N ILE A 224 4.38 -5.34 -6.56
CA ILE A 224 3.88 -6.53 -7.27
C ILE A 224 4.05 -6.39 -8.78
N MET A 225 3.79 -5.20 -9.33
CA MET A 225 4.04 -4.91 -10.75
C MET A 225 5.50 -5.17 -11.14
N ASN A 226 6.47 -4.69 -10.36
CA ASN A 226 7.88 -4.97 -10.64
C ASN A 226 8.20 -6.47 -10.51
N GLY A 227 7.61 -7.14 -9.50
CA GLY A 227 7.75 -8.58 -9.30
C GLY A 227 7.25 -9.40 -10.48
N MET A 228 6.17 -9.01 -11.16
CA MET A 228 5.65 -9.75 -12.32
C MET A 228 6.64 -9.76 -13.49
N PHE A 229 7.36 -8.64 -13.73
CA PHE A 229 8.39 -8.61 -14.78
C PHE A 229 9.53 -9.58 -14.47
N LEU A 230 9.99 -9.61 -13.22
CA LEU A 230 11.08 -10.50 -12.80
C LEU A 230 10.71 -11.99 -12.85
N LEU A 231 9.43 -12.31 -12.59
CA LEU A 231 8.91 -13.67 -12.54
C LEU A 231 8.45 -14.21 -13.90
N GLY A 232 8.24 -13.35 -14.89
CA GLY A 232 7.60 -13.74 -16.15
C GLY A 232 6.12 -14.12 -15.94
N SER A 233 5.46 -13.57 -14.93
CA SER A 233 4.06 -13.86 -14.60
C SER A 233 3.11 -13.00 -15.40
N SER A 234 1.96 -13.57 -15.78
CA SER A 234 0.81 -12.82 -16.30
C SER A 234 0.02 -12.18 -15.16
N VAL A 235 -0.61 -11.05 -15.42
CA VAL A 235 -1.46 -10.35 -14.44
C VAL A 235 -2.83 -10.05 -15.01
N VAL A 236 -3.89 -10.43 -14.29
CA VAL A 236 -5.25 -9.95 -14.54
C VAL A 236 -5.46 -8.68 -13.72
N ILE A 237 -5.61 -7.54 -14.39
CA ILE A 237 -5.74 -6.23 -13.75
C ILE A 237 -7.20 -5.97 -13.39
N PHE A 238 -7.44 -5.52 -12.17
CA PHE A 238 -8.74 -5.10 -11.69
C PHE A 238 -8.74 -3.61 -11.40
N SER A 239 -9.68 -2.86 -11.98
CA SER A 239 -9.88 -1.44 -11.68
C SER A 239 -10.39 -1.21 -10.25
N LYS A 240 -11.17 -2.17 -9.75
CA LYS A 240 -11.67 -2.24 -8.36
C LYS A 240 -11.77 -3.68 -7.91
N PHE A 241 -11.71 -3.91 -6.62
CA PHE A 241 -11.94 -5.24 -6.04
C PHE A 241 -13.40 -5.65 -6.15
N ASP A 242 -13.62 -6.86 -6.62
CA ASP A 242 -14.89 -7.58 -6.57
C ASP A 242 -14.59 -9.06 -6.30
N ALA A 243 -15.15 -9.62 -5.21
CA ALA A 243 -14.80 -10.97 -4.78
C ALA A 243 -15.26 -12.03 -5.79
N GLU A 244 -16.42 -11.84 -6.42
CA GLU A 244 -16.95 -12.81 -7.39
C GLU A 244 -16.13 -12.81 -8.69
N GLU A 245 -15.72 -11.65 -9.16
CA GLU A 245 -14.82 -11.54 -10.31
C GLU A 245 -13.44 -12.16 -9.99
N VAL A 246 -12.93 -12.00 -8.76
CA VAL A 246 -11.71 -12.67 -8.31
C VAL A 246 -11.86 -14.19 -8.38
N PHE A 247 -13.00 -14.75 -7.95
CA PHE A 247 -13.25 -16.19 -8.05
C PHE A 247 -13.27 -16.69 -9.49
N LYS A 248 -13.93 -15.96 -10.40
CA LYS A 248 -13.93 -16.30 -11.85
C LYS A 248 -12.52 -16.32 -12.43
N VAL A 249 -11.67 -15.39 -12.03
CA VAL A 249 -10.28 -15.32 -12.48
C VAL A 249 -9.45 -16.47 -11.90
N ILE A 250 -9.63 -16.81 -10.62
CA ILE A 250 -8.95 -17.96 -10.01
C ILE A 250 -9.31 -19.24 -10.76
N GLU A 251 -10.59 -19.49 -11.01
CA GLU A 251 -11.06 -20.65 -11.75
C GLU A 251 -10.53 -20.69 -13.19
N LYS A 252 -10.66 -19.58 -13.92
CA LYS A 252 -10.29 -19.50 -15.34
C LYS A 252 -8.80 -19.65 -15.59
N TYR A 253 -7.98 -18.98 -14.79
CA TYR A 253 -6.53 -18.93 -15.00
C TYR A 253 -5.73 -19.83 -14.06
N LYS A 254 -6.44 -20.61 -13.21
CA LYS A 254 -5.83 -21.50 -12.21
C LYS A 254 -4.79 -20.78 -11.36
N VAL A 255 -5.21 -19.61 -10.83
CA VAL A 255 -4.36 -18.76 -10.01
C VAL A 255 -3.95 -19.49 -8.74
N LYS A 256 -2.64 -19.60 -8.50
CA LYS A 256 -2.07 -20.21 -7.30
C LYS A 256 -1.91 -19.24 -6.15
N SER A 257 -1.54 -17.99 -6.47
CA SER A 257 -1.29 -16.98 -5.44
C SER A 257 -1.56 -15.56 -5.93
N PHE A 258 -1.99 -14.70 -5.03
CA PHE A 258 -2.09 -13.26 -5.28
C PHE A 258 -1.97 -12.47 -3.97
N ALA A 259 -1.81 -11.15 -4.08
CA ALA A 259 -1.71 -10.26 -2.94
C ALA A 259 -3.04 -9.53 -2.68
N ALA A 260 -3.40 -9.40 -1.40
CA ALA A 260 -4.63 -8.81 -0.94
C ALA A 260 -4.40 -7.95 0.32
N VAL A 261 -5.44 -7.30 0.79
CA VAL A 261 -5.51 -6.70 2.13
C VAL A 261 -6.55 -7.44 2.97
N PRO A 262 -6.52 -7.37 4.31
CA PRO A 262 -7.44 -8.11 5.17
C PRO A 262 -8.92 -7.94 4.82
N ALA A 263 -9.34 -6.74 4.40
CA ALA A 263 -10.72 -6.48 3.99
C ALA A 263 -11.14 -7.29 2.75
N MET A 264 -10.23 -7.52 1.80
CA MET A 264 -10.48 -8.36 0.63
C MET A 264 -10.58 -9.83 1.02
N VAL A 265 -9.69 -10.30 1.90
CA VAL A 265 -9.75 -11.67 2.47
C VAL A 265 -11.08 -11.90 3.18
N HIS A 266 -11.54 -10.91 3.96
CA HIS A 266 -12.84 -10.96 4.63
C HIS A 266 -14.00 -11.03 3.63
N ALA A 267 -14.00 -10.17 2.61
CA ALA A 267 -15.04 -10.15 1.60
C ALA A 267 -15.13 -11.48 0.81
N MET A 268 -13.99 -12.07 0.47
CA MET A 268 -13.95 -13.40 -0.16
C MET A 268 -14.49 -14.47 0.79
N LEU A 269 -14.04 -14.47 2.06
CA LEU A 269 -14.44 -15.45 3.06
C LEU A 269 -15.95 -15.48 3.29
N TYR A 270 -16.62 -14.36 3.27
CA TYR A 270 -18.06 -14.28 3.55
C TYR A 270 -18.93 -14.11 2.30
N HIS A 271 -18.33 -14.26 1.11
CA HIS A 271 -19.10 -14.17 -0.14
C HIS A 271 -20.04 -15.38 -0.29
N PRO A 272 -21.35 -15.16 -0.56
CA PRO A 272 -22.34 -16.23 -0.58
C PRO A 272 -22.16 -17.22 -1.75
N ASN A 273 -21.56 -16.76 -2.86
CA ASN A 273 -21.44 -17.55 -4.09
C ASN A 273 -20.07 -18.25 -4.23
N ALA A 274 -19.21 -18.25 -3.21
CA ALA A 274 -17.85 -18.76 -3.35
C ALA A 274 -17.79 -20.24 -3.76
N GLU A 275 -18.76 -21.07 -3.30
CA GLU A 275 -18.84 -22.50 -3.61
C GLU A 275 -19.27 -22.80 -5.06
N GLN A 276 -19.66 -21.77 -5.83
CA GLN A 276 -20.03 -21.96 -7.26
C GLN A 276 -18.79 -22.00 -8.16
N TYR A 277 -17.60 -21.71 -7.64
CA TYR A 277 -16.34 -21.58 -8.37
C TYR A 277 -15.32 -22.61 -7.92
N ASP A 278 -14.54 -23.14 -8.86
CA ASP A 278 -13.39 -24.01 -8.55
C ASP A 278 -12.18 -23.18 -8.11
N LEU A 279 -12.00 -23.06 -6.80
CA LEU A 279 -10.89 -22.34 -6.18
C LEU A 279 -9.74 -23.27 -5.76
N SER A 280 -9.75 -24.53 -6.15
CA SER A 280 -8.79 -25.57 -5.73
C SER A 280 -7.33 -25.27 -6.14
N SER A 281 -7.13 -24.41 -7.14
CA SER A 281 -5.79 -23.98 -7.55
C SER A 281 -5.16 -22.97 -6.61
N LEU A 282 -5.96 -22.28 -5.76
CA LEU A 282 -5.46 -21.25 -4.86
C LEU A 282 -4.72 -21.89 -3.68
N GLU A 283 -3.42 -21.63 -3.58
CA GLU A 283 -2.54 -22.16 -2.53
C GLU A 283 -2.27 -21.09 -1.44
N THR A 284 -2.08 -19.83 -1.86
CA THR A 284 -1.66 -18.78 -0.93
C THR A 284 -2.24 -17.42 -1.28
N VAL A 285 -2.66 -16.67 -0.26
CA VAL A 285 -2.98 -15.23 -0.38
C VAL A 285 -2.01 -14.45 0.50
N GLY A 286 -1.22 -13.56 -0.11
CA GLY A 286 -0.37 -12.64 0.63
C GLY A 286 -1.21 -11.50 1.22
N SER A 287 -1.13 -11.27 2.52
CA SER A 287 -1.85 -10.19 3.20
C SER A 287 -0.88 -9.12 3.70
N GLY A 288 -1.18 -7.85 3.46
CA GLY A 288 -0.33 -6.73 3.89
C GLY A 288 -1.12 -5.44 4.11
N SER A 289 -0.42 -4.36 4.41
CA SER A 289 -0.95 -3.00 4.68
C SER A 289 -1.71 -2.84 6.00
N ALA A 290 -2.27 -3.91 6.56
CA ALA A 290 -2.94 -3.92 7.86
C ALA A 290 -2.77 -5.31 8.51
N ALA A 291 -2.97 -5.38 9.83
CA ALA A 291 -2.92 -6.64 10.55
C ALA A 291 -4.09 -7.55 10.15
N LEU A 292 -3.81 -8.82 9.95
CA LEU A 292 -4.80 -9.85 9.72
C LEU A 292 -5.20 -10.52 11.04
N ALA A 293 -6.49 -10.59 11.33
CA ALA A 293 -6.97 -11.33 12.49
C ALA A 293 -6.68 -12.84 12.34
N VAL A 294 -6.14 -13.46 13.39
CA VAL A 294 -5.82 -14.90 13.39
C VAL A 294 -7.03 -15.76 13.06
N SER A 295 -8.20 -15.39 13.61
CA SER A 295 -9.47 -16.10 13.33
C SER A 295 -9.89 -16.02 11.85
N LEU A 296 -9.60 -14.90 11.17
CA LEU A 296 -9.91 -14.75 9.75
C LEU A 296 -9.03 -15.68 8.90
N ARG A 297 -7.73 -15.80 9.24
CA ARG A 297 -6.79 -16.72 8.60
C ARG A 297 -7.28 -18.16 8.70
N HIS A 298 -7.64 -18.63 9.90
CA HIS A 298 -8.08 -20.01 10.12
C HIS A 298 -9.35 -20.34 9.32
N LYS A 299 -10.35 -19.45 9.38
CA LYS A 299 -11.60 -19.64 8.61
C LYS A 299 -11.38 -19.64 7.11
N PHE A 300 -10.44 -18.80 6.61
CA PHE A 300 -10.11 -18.75 5.19
C PHE A 300 -9.47 -20.07 4.74
N LYS A 301 -8.51 -20.58 5.51
CA LYS A 301 -7.89 -21.90 5.26
C LYS A 301 -8.90 -23.04 5.33
N GLU A 302 -9.78 -23.04 6.34
CA GLU A 302 -10.82 -24.05 6.48
C GLU A 302 -11.78 -24.06 5.29
N ARG A 303 -12.19 -22.87 4.80
CA ARG A 303 -13.15 -22.76 3.70
C ARG A 303 -12.54 -23.03 2.32
N PHE A 304 -11.35 -22.52 2.04
CA PHE A 304 -10.76 -22.54 0.70
C PHE A 304 -9.52 -23.43 0.56
N GLY A 305 -8.99 -23.99 1.64
CA GLY A 305 -7.76 -24.80 1.63
C GLY A 305 -6.48 -23.96 1.46
N ALA A 306 -6.59 -22.66 1.19
CA ALA A 306 -5.48 -21.76 0.92
C ALA A 306 -4.94 -21.09 2.18
N GLU A 307 -3.61 -20.93 2.27
CA GLU A 307 -2.98 -20.21 3.37
C GLU A 307 -3.05 -18.69 3.15
N VAL A 308 -3.35 -17.93 4.21
CA VAL A 308 -3.15 -16.48 4.20
C VAL A 308 -1.87 -16.15 4.95
N ARG A 309 -0.91 -15.50 4.27
CA ARG A 309 0.40 -15.19 4.81
C ARG A 309 0.57 -13.69 5.00
N ASP A 310 0.95 -13.31 6.22
CA ASP A 310 1.19 -11.92 6.55
C ASP A 310 2.55 -11.44 6.09
N ALA A 311 2.60 -10.16 5.70
CA ALA A 311 3.80 -9.41 5.44
C ALA A 311 3.70 -8.01 6.09
N TYR A 312 4.84 -7.49 6.49
CA TYR A 312 4.96 -6.14 7.01
C TYR A 312 5.86 -5.29 6.11
N GLY A 313 5.44 -4.06 5.94
CA GLY A 313 6.20 -3.08 5.20
C GLY A 313 5.64 -1.67 5.31
N LEU A 314 6.41 -0.72 4.81
CA LEU A 314 6.07 0.70 4.79
C LEU A 314 6.65 1.34 3.52
N SER A 315 6.08 2.48 3.12
CA SER A 315 6.50 3.16 1.88
C SER A 315 7.98 3.49 1.87
N GLU A 316 8.52 3.85 3.02
CA GLU A 316 9.92 4.18 3.24
C GLU A 316 10.88 2.99 3.07
N ALA A 317 10.35 1.75 2.99
CA ALA A 317 11.12 0.51 2.78
C ALA A 317 10.78 -0.22 1.46
N SER A 318 10.05 0.39 0.51
CA SER A 318 9.86 0.00 -0.90
C SER A 318 9.03 -1.27 -1.26
N PRO A 319 8.08 -1.83 -0.55
CA PRO A 319 7.66 -1.62 0.83
C PRO A 319 8.23 -2.64 1.82
N GLY A 320 8.70 -3.82 1.39
CA GLY A 320 8.83 -5.03 2.21
C GLY A 320 9.95 -4.98 3.24
N VAL A 321 9.61 -5.35 4.46
CA VAL A 321 10.53 -5.48 5.59
C VAL A 321 10.58 -6.92 6.10
N ALA A 322 9.42 -7.54 6.33
CA ALA A 322 9.31 -8.91 6.81
C ALA A 322 8.15 -9.65 6.15
N SER A 323 8.26 -10.95 6.01
CA SER A 323 7.23 -11.79 5.42
C SER A 323 7.27 -13.22 5.98
N GLN A 324 6.11 -13.83 6.09
CA GLN A 324 5.99 -15.27 6.32
C GLN A 324 6.39 -16.03 5.05
N ARG A 325 7.30 -16.98 5.17
CA ARG A 325 7.87 -17.75 4.05
C ARG A 325 7.16 -19.10 3.88
N ASN A 326 7.15 -19.63 2.64
CA ASN A 326 6.54 -20.93 2.35
C ASN A 326 7.23 -22.09 3.08
N ASN A 327 8.53 -22.04 3.21
CA ASN A 327 9.38 -23.06 3.84
C ASN A 327 9.54 -22.89 5.37
N MET A 328 8.76 -22.03 6.01
CA MET A 328 8.80 -21.81 7.46
C MET A 328 7.42 -21.96 8.09
N PRO A 329 7.33 -22.43 9.35
CA PRO A 329 6.07 -22.46 10.08
C PRO A 329 5.45 -21.07 10.19
N ILE A 330 4.13 -20.99 10.07
CA ILE A 330 3.39 -19.75 10.36
C ILE A 330 3.26 -19.64 11.88
N LYS A 331 3.78 -18.55 12.45
CA LYS A 331 3.53 -18.18 13.85
C LYS A 331 2.40 -17.16 13.93
N GLU A 332 1.42 -17.44 14.75
CA GLU A 332 0.25 -16.57 14.92
C GLU A 332 0.64 -15.19 15.44
N GLY A 333 0.06 -14.15 14.84
CA GLY A 333 0.34 -12.75 15.17
C GLY A 333 1.68 -12.22 14.66
N SER A 334 2.56 -13.07 14.14
CA SER A 334 3.81 -12.65 13.52
C SER A 334 3.62 -12.27 12.05
N VAL A 335 4.39 -11.30 11.60
CA VAL A 335 4.52 -10.91 10.19
C VAL A 335 5.66 -11.67 9.48
N GLY A 336 6.18 -12.73 10.10
CA GLY A 336 7.27 -13.55 9.58
C GLY A 336 8.65 -13.06 10.02
N VAL A 337 9.64 -13.32 9.17
CA VAL A 337 11.05 -12.97 9.41
C VAL A 337 11.51 -11.88 8.44
N PRO A 338 12.60 -11.16 8.74
CA PRO A 338 13.12 -10.14 7.82
C PRO A 338 13.33 -10.68 6.40
N MET A 339 12.99 -9.86 5.42
CA MET A 339 13.23 -10.20 4.01
C MET A 339 14.73 -10.25 3.70
N PRO A 340 15.16 -11.03 2.71
CA PRO A 340 16.56 -11.07 2.28
C PRO A 340 17.10 -9.66 1.98
N GLY A 341 18.28 -9.34 2.56
CA GLY A 341 18.91 -8.02 2.42
C GLY A 341 18.35 -6.91 3.32
N VAL A 342 17.41 -7.24 4.20
CA VAL A 342 16.84 -6.31 5.19
C VAL A 342 17.33 -6.67 6.59
N ASN A 343 17.95 -5.70 7.27
CA ASN A 343 18.35 -5.80 8.66
C ASN A 343 17.31 -5.08 9.54
N ILE A 344 17.02 -5.65 10.69
CA ILE A 344 16.13 -5.03 11.70
C ILE A 344 16.81 -5.02 13.05
N LYS A 345 16.41 -4.09 13.91
CA LYS A 345 16.69 -4.12 15.35
C LYS A 345 15.55 -3.45 16.13
N ILE A 346 15.39 -3.85 17.37
CA ILE A 346 14.42 -3.27 18.29
C ILE A 346 15.18 -2.42 19.30
N VAL A 347 14.76 -1.16 19.47
CA VAL A 347 15.45 -0.23 20.37
C VAL A 347 14.51 0.43 21.37
N ASP A 348 15.08 0.84 22.51
CA ASP A 348 14.41 1.65 23.51
C ASP A 348 14.29 3.14 23.09
N GLU A 349 13.79 3.98 23.98
CA GLU A 349 13.66 5.44 23.76
C GLU A 349 14.99 6.18 23.65
N HIS A 350 16.10 5.56 24.09
CA HIS A 350 17.46 6.09 24.03
C HIS A 350 18.23 5.56 22.82
N GLY A 351 17.61 4.71 21.98
CA GLY A 351 18.21 4.10 20.81
C GLY A 351 19.12 2.91 21.12
N GLN A 352 19.08 2.36 22.35
CA GLN A 352 19.80 1.16 22.72
C GLN A 352 19.03 -0.09 22.29
N GLU A 353 19.75 -1.06 21.73
CA GLU A 353 19.15 -2.31 21.29
C GLU A 353 18.65 -3.13 22.48
N LEU A 354 17.40 -3.58 22.39
CA LEU A 354 16.72 -4.34 23.42
C LEU A 354 16.95 -5.85 23.27
N PRO A 355 16.94 -6.61 24.37
CA PRO A 355 16.96 -8.07 24.34
C PRO A 355 15.80 -8.66 23.52
N VAL A 356 16.01 -9.88 23.03
CA VAL A 356 14.97 -10.67 22.35
C VAL A 356 13.73 -10.82 23.25
N GLY A 357 12.56 -10.62 22.67
CA GLY A 357 11.25 -10.67 23.34
C GLY A 357 10.75 -9.34 23.89
N GLU A 358 11.63 -8.36 24.10
CA GLU A 358 11.23 -7.04 24.57
C GLU A 358 10.63 -6.17 23.45
N VAL A 359 9.71 -5.28 23.84
CA VAL A 359 9.00 -4.39 22.91
C VAL A 359 9.69 -3.04 22.88
N GLY A 360 10.06 -2.61 21.67
CA GLY A 360 10.67 -1.31 21.40
C GLY A 360 10.36 -0.81 19.99
N GLU A 361 10.98 0.30 19.59
CA GLU A 361 10.85 0.83 18.25
C GLU A 361 11.60 -0.04 17.25
N LEU A 362 10.91 -0.43 16.15
CA LEU A 362 11.52 -1.15 15.04
C LEU A 362 12.36 -0.19 14.19
N LEU A 363 13.64 -0.52 14.03
CA LEU A 363 14.53 0.12 13.07
C LEU A 363 14.81 -0.80 11.91
N VAL A 364 14.92 -0.23 10.71
CA VAL A 364 15.15 -0.98 9.47
C VAL A 364 16.35 -0.42 8.72
N GLN A 365 17.18 -1.30 8.17
CA GLN A 365 18.31 -0.95 7.30
C GLN A 365 18.36 -1.91 6.12
N GLY A 366 18.58 -1.38 4.92
CA GLY A 366 18.71 -2.18 3.70
C GLY A 366 18.78 -1.31 2.45
N GLU A 367 19.09 -1.92 1.32
CA GLU A 367 19.09 -1.24 0.02
C GLU A 367 17.68 -0.81 -0.43
N ASN A 368 16.65 -1.38 0.18
CA ASN A 368 15.24 -1.06 -0.02
C ASN A 368 14.79 0.22 0.72
N VAL A 369 15.61 0.78 1.61
CA VAL A 369 15.27 1.96 2.41
C VAL A 369 15.43 3.24 1.61
N THR A 370 14.43 4.12 1.70
CA THR A 370 14.39 5.45 1.06
C THR A 370 15.61 6.30 1.39
N PRO A 371 16.10 7.16 0.49
CA PRO A 371 17.07 8.22 0.83
C PRO A 371 16.45 9.38 1.62
N GLY A 372 15.10 9.46 1.74
CA GLY A 372 14.42 10.48 2.51
C GLY A 372 13.13 11.00 1.87
N TYR A 373 12.68 12.14 2.38
CA TYR A 373 11.44 12.79 1.94
C TYR A 373 11.73 13.98 1.03
N PHE A 374 11.01 14.05 -0.08
CA PHE A 374 11.14 15.11 -1.07
C PHE A 374 10.85 16.49 -0.47
N LYS A 375 11.80 17.43 -0.63
CA LYS A 375 11.75 18.80 -0.09
C LYS A 375 11.46 18.86 1.43
N ASN A 376 11.88 17.84 2.20
CA ASN A 376 11.65 17.80 3.65
C ASN A 376 12.85 17.19 4.39
N GLU A 377 13.93 18.00 4.53
CA GLU A 377 15.15 17.57 5.22
C GLU A 377 14.94 17.28 6.71
N GLU A 378 14.07 18.04 7.37
CA GLU A 378 13.79 17.86 8.80
C GLU A 378 13.18 16.47 9.04
N ALA A 379 12.13 16.14 8.29
CA ALA A 379 11.52 14.80 8.39
C ALA A 379 12.51 13.70 8.00
N THR A 380 13.37 13.94 7.01
CA THR A 380 14.42 13.01 6.60
C THR A 380 15.40 12.74 7.74
N LYS A 381 15.95 13.79 8.36
CA LYS A 381 16.89 13.67 9.49
C LYS A 381 16.25 13.00 10.71
N LYS A 382 14.95 13.20 10.91
CA LYS A 382 14.21 12.55 12.00
C LYS A 382 13.98 11.05 11.75
N ALA A 383 13.69 10.69 10.50
CA ALA A 383 13.40 9.29 10.15
C ALA A 383 14.66 8.45 9.90
N LEU A 384 15.70 9.06 9.34
CA LEU A 384 16.95 8.37 8.97
C LEU A 384 18.09 8.83 9.88
N GLN A 385 18.47 7.97 10.82
CA GLN A 385 19.52 8.26 11.78
C GLN A 385 20.57 7.15 11.77
N ASN A 386 21.84 7.51 11.65
CA ASN A 386 22.97 6.57 11.67
C ASN A 386 22.82 5.39 10.68
N GLY A 387 22.21 5.63 9.51
CA GLY A 387 21.98 4.61 8.50
C GLY A 387 20.78 3.68 8.76
N TRP A 388 19.98 3.97 9.78
CA TRP A 388 18.77 3.24 10.13
C TRP A 388 17.51 4.09 9.92
N LEU A 389 16.47 3.45 9.42
CA LEU A 389 15.14 4.03 9.33
C LEU A 389 14.38 3.76 10.64
N HIS A 390 13.99 4.83 11.32
CA HIS A 390 13.07 4.80 12.43
C HIS A 390 11.63 4.68 11.89
N THR A 391 11.04 3.50 12.02
CA THR A 391 9.74 3.20 11.41
C THR A 391 8.57 3.89 12.13
N GLY A 392 8.76 4.18 13.41
CA GLY A 392 7.67 4.62 14.30
C GLY A 392 6.68 3.51 14.64
N ASP A 393 7.01 2.26 14.33
CA ASP A 393 6.23 1.09 14.72
C ASP A 393 6.91 0.38 15.91
N MET A 394 6.12 0.01 16.91
CA MET A 394 6.56 -0.77 18.07
C MET A 394 6.51 -2.24 17.72
N ALA A 395 7.58 -2.97 18.03
CA ALA A 395 7.70 -4.36 17.65
C ALA A 395 8.55 -5.15 18.66
N ARG A 396 8.52 -6.46 18.54
CA ARG A 396 9.43 -7.39 19.22
C ARG A 396 9.84 -8.51 18.27
N VAL A 397 10.96 -9.14 18.55
CA VAL A 397 11.45 -10.31 17.84
C VAL A 397 11.54 -11.47 18.83
N ASP A 398 11.11 -12.67 18.44
CA ASP A 398 11.26 -13.86 19.27
C ASP A 398 12.62 -14.56 19.07
N GLU A 399 12.90 -15.61 19.86
CA GLU A 399 14.16 -16.37 19.82
C GLU A 399 14.45 -17.04 18.47
N GLU A 400 13.42 -17.25 17.64
CA GLU A 400 13.54 -17.84 16.31
C GLU A 400 13.62 -16.78 15.20
N GLY A 401 13.63 -15.48 15.57
CA GLY A 401 13.77 -14.35 14.65
C GLY A 401 12.45 -13.89 14.00
N TYR A 402 11.29 -14.36 14.49
CA TYR A 402 10.01 -13.88 13.99
C TYR A 402 9.68 -12.51 14.55
N LEU A 403 9.29 -11.60 13.66
CA LEU A 403 8.89 -10.22 13.97
C LEU A 403 7.41 -10.14 14.27
N TYR A 404 7.08 -9.44 15.35
CA TYR A 404 5.71 -9.13 15.76
C TYR A 404 5.55 -7.62 15.83
N ILE A 405 4.65 -7.07 15.01
CA ILE A 405 4.28 -5.66 15.09
C ILE A 405 3.24 -5.52 16.18
N VAL A 406 3.58 -4.79 17.23
CA VAL A 406 2.72 -4.62 18.40
C VAL A 406 1.73 -3.48 18.16
N ASP A 407 2.21 -2.28 17.80
CA ASP A 407 1.37 -1.12 17.51
C ASP A 407 2.21 -0.01 16.84
N ARG A 408 1.58 1.16 16.61
CA ARG A 408 2.30 2.38 16.24
C ARG A 408 2.68 3.19 17.46
N LYS A 409 3.92 3.67 17.52
CA LYS A 409 4.44 4.53 18.59
C LYS A 409 3.51 5.73 18.88
N LYS A 410 2.94 6.33 17.82
CA LYS A 410 2.00 7.46 17.91
C LYS A 410 0.58 7.09 18.35
N ASP A 411 0.21 5.81 18.23
CA ASP A 411 -1.11 5.31 18.59
C ASP A 411 -1.12 4.70 20.00
N LEU A 412 0.06 4.56 20.61
CA LEU A 412 0.23 4.15 21.99
C LEU A 412 -0.54 5.09 22.92
N ILE A 413 -1.34 4.51 23.80
CA ILE A 413 -2.11 5.24 24.81
C ILE A 413 -1.32 5.25 26.11
N ILE A 414 -1.03 6.45 26.63
CA ILE A 414 -0.28 6.61 27.89
C ILE A 414 -1.27 6.95 29.01
N ARG A 415 -1.75 5.92 29.70
CA ARG A 415 -2.75 6.03 30.77
C ARG A 415 -2.11 5.88 32.13
N GLY A 416 -2.05 6.94 32.89
CA GLY A 416 -1.48 6.91 34.24
C GLY A 416 -0.04 6.40 34.31
N GLY A 417 0.76 6.67 33.26
CA GLY A 417 2.15 6.21 33.11
C GLY A 417 2.30 4.80 32.54
N PHE A 418 1.21 4.09 32.24
CA PHE A 418 1.26 2.79 31.59
C PHE A 418 1.09 2.91 30.09
N ASN A 419 1.97 2.21 29.34
CA ASN A 419 1.86 2.07 27.90
C ASN A 419 0.80 1.02 27.57
N ILE A 420 -0.25 1.43 26.85
CA ILE A 420 -1.33 0.56 26.42
C ILE A 420 -1.33 0.52 24.90
N TYR A 421 -1.26 -0.68 24.37
CA TYR A 421 -1.26 -0.93 22.93
C TYR A 421 -2.71 -1.14 22.47
N PRO A 422 -3.29 -0.22 21.68
CA PRO A 422 -4.66 -0.32 21.16
C PRO A 422 -4.97 -1.66 20.52
N ARG A 423 -4.02 -2.23 19.80
CA ARG A 423 -4.19 -3.49 19.09
C ARG A 423 -4.58 -4.66 20.01
N ASP A 424 -4.04 -4.74 21.23
CA ASP A 424 -4.41 -5.80 22.20
C ASP A 424 -5.91 -5.79 22.47
N LEU A 425 -6.48 -4.58 22.59
CA LEU A 425 -7.91 -4.39 22.86
C LEU A 425 -8.76 -4.63 21.59
N GLU A 426 -8.31 -4.15 20.46
CA GLU A 426 -8.98 -4.34 19.16
C GLU A 426 -9.10 -5.82 18.83
N GLU A 427 -8.02 -6.58 18.96
CA GLU A 427 -8.02 -8.03 18.75
C GLU A 427 -8.92 -8.78 19.74
N LEU A 428 -9.00 -8.33 20.99
CA LEU A 428 -9.91 -8.90 21.97
C LEU A 428 -11.37 -8.59 21.63
N LEU A 429 -11.69 -7.31 21.33
CA LEU A 429 -13.05 -6.88 21.04
C LEU A 429 -13.62 -7.60 19.81
N VAL A 430 -12.83 -7.79 18.76
CA VAL A 430 -13.27 -8.51 17.53
C VAL A 430 -13.55 -9.99 17.78
N LYS A 431 -13.04 -10.60 18.87
CA LYS A 431 -13.40 -11.96 19.27
C LYS A 431 -14.80 -12.07 19.86
N HIS A 432 -15.38 -10.95 20.31
CA HIS A 432 -16.73 -10.93 20.85
C HIS A 432 -17.76 -11.17 19.73
N GLU A 433 -18.77 -12.01 19.98
CA GLU A 433 -19.74 -12.45 18.97
C GLU A 433 -20.53 -11.30 18.31
N ALA A 434 -20.78 -10.22 19.03
CA ALA A 434 -21.54 -9.06 18.55
C ALA A 434 -20.69 -8.02 17.80
N VAL A 435 -19.36 -8.10 17.84
CA VAL A 435 -18.44 -7.10 17.27
C VAL A 435 -18.02 -7.50 15.87
N LEU A 436 -18.20 -6.59 14.91
CA LEU A 436 -17.71 -6.73 13.55
C LEU A 436 -16.28 -6.20 13.43
N GLU A 437 -16.08 -4.95 13.89
CA GLU A 437 -14.81 -4.24 13.85
C GLU A 437 -14.64 -3.37 15.10
N ALA A 438 -13.41 -3.11 15.48
CA ALA A 438 -13.08 -2.20 16.57
C ALA A 438 -11.82 -1.39 16.24
N ALA A 439 -11.81 -0.14 16.69
CA ALA A 439 -10.62 0.71 16.73
C ALA A 439 -10.53 1.37 18.11
N VAL A 440 -9.35 1.34 18.70
CA VAL A 440 -9.11 1.89 20.05
C VAL A 440 -8.18 3.09 19.94
N ILE A 441 -8.56 4.17 20.62
CA ILE A 441 -7.81 5.43 20.64
C ILE A 441 -7.66 5.94 22.08
N GLY A 442 -6.59 6.73 22.30
CA GLY A 442 -6.47 7.57 23.49
C GLY A 442 -7.25 8.87 23.30
N VAL A 443 -7.99 9.27 24.31
CA VAL A 443 -8.64 10.57 24.43
C VAL A 443 -8.08 11.31 25.65
N PRO A 444 -7.95 12.65 25.61
CA PRO A 444 -7.38 13.40 26.72
C PRO A 444 -8.12 13.18 28.05
N SER A 445 -7.37 13.06 29.14
CA SER A 445 -7.88 12.97 30.52
C SER A 445 -7.00 13.80 31.44
N GLU A 446 -7.62 14.69 32.23
CA GLU A 446 -6.89 15.52 33.18
C GLU A 446 -6.21 14.68 34.28
N ARG A 447 -6.83 13.57 34.65
CA ARG A 447 -6.34 12.70 35.74
C ARG A 447 -5.31 11.69 35.29
N MET A 448 -5.50 11.09 34.10
CA MET A 448 -4.71 9.95 33.64
C MET A 448 -3.76 10.29 32.47
N GLY A 449 -3.78 11.53 32.00
CA GLY A 449 -3.13 11.95 30.75
C GLY A 449 -3.98 11.56 29.54
N GLU A 450 -4.20 10.27 29.36
CA GLU A 450 -5.15 9.72 28.37
C GLU A 450 -6.05 8.68 29.01
N GLU A 451 -7.26 8.54 28.48
CA GLU A 451 -8.19 7.45 28.73
C GLU A 451 -8.47 6.66 27.45
N ILE A 452 -8.88 5.41 27.61
CA ILE A 452 -9.10 4.47 26.51
C ILE A 452 -10.53 4.59 26.02
N LEU A 453 -10.71 4.95 24.75
CA LEU A 453 -11.97 4.91 24.04
C LEU A 453 -11.94 3.80 22.99
N ALA A 454 -12.91 2.88 23.03
CA ALA A 454 -13.12 1.88 21.99
C ALA A 454 -14.25 2.30 21.05
N CYS A 455 -13.95 2.47 19.77
CA CYS A 455 -14.94 2.71 18.70
C CYS A 455 -15.31 1.36 18.08
N VAL A 456 -16.56 0.94 18.18
CA VAL A 456 -17.01 -0.41 17.82
C VAL A 456 -18.09 -0.39 16.75
N VAL A 457 -17.91 -1.19 15.70
CA VAL A 457 -18.93 -1.50 14.70
C VAL A 457 -19.56 -2.84 15.07
N LYS A 458 -20.87 -2.87 15.25
CA LYS A 458 -21.62 -4.09 15.56
C LYS A 458 -21.90 -4.93 14.32
N LYS A 459 -21.98 -6.24 14.48
CA LYS A 459 -22.54 -7.11 13.43
C LYS A 459 -24.01 -6.81 13.21
N THR A 460 -24.48 -7.00 11.99
CA THR A 460 -25.87 -6.77 11.63
C THR A 460 -26.83 -7.56 12.52
N GLY A 461 -27.74 -6.87 13.18
CA GLY A 461 -28.73 -7.47 14.09
C GLY A 461 -28.20 -7.83 15.48
N ALA A 462 -26.90 -7.63 15.77
CA ALA A 462 -26.35 -7.88 17.10
C ALA A 462 -26.76 -6.81 18.11
N VAL A 463 -27.12 -7.24 19.31
CA VAL A 463 -27.44 -6.38 20.44
C VAL A 463 -26.38 -6.57 21.52
N VAL A 464 -25.66 -5.53 21.82
CA VAL A 464 -24.66 -5.49 22.89
C VAL A 464 -24.58 -4.08 23.44
N SER A 465 -24.46 -3.94 24.74
CA SER A 465 -24.27 -2.67 25.44
C SER A 465 -22.80 -2.34 25.64
N GLU A 466 -22.50 -1.08 25.91
CA GLU A 466 -21.18 -0.60 26.30
C GLU A 466 -20.65 -1.37 27.53
N GLY A 467 -21.48 -1.47 28.59
CA GLY A 467 -21.11 -2.16 29.82
C GLY A 467 -20.71 -3.63 29.60
N GLU A 468 -21.43 -4.35 28.75
CA GLU A 468 -21.09 -5.75 28.41
C GLU A 468 -19.72 -5.88 27.73
N LEU A 469 -19.37 -4.96 26.84
CA LEU A 469 -18.05 -4.97 26.19
C LEU A 469 -16.94 -4.55 27.16
N ILE A 470 -17.19 -3.59 28.06
CA ILE A 470 -16.25 -3.22 29.11
C ILE A 470 -16.01 -4.40 30.06
N ASP A 471 -17.09 -5.06 30.51
CA ASP A 471 -17.01 -6.26 31.37
C ASP A 471 -16.28 -7.41 30.67
N TYR A 472 -16.52 -7.58 29.35
CA TYR A 472 -15.79 -8.56 28.54
C TYR A 472 -14.30 -8.28 28.52
N CYS A 473 -13.90 -7.00 28.32
CA CYS A 473 -12.49 -6.60 28.39
C CYS A 473 -11.91 -6.79 29.79
N GLN A 474 -12.64 -6.47 30.87
CA GLN A 474 -12.18 -6.63 32.25
C GLN A 474 -11.92 -8.09 32.64
N LYS A 475 -12.68 -9.02 32.06
CA LYS A 475 -12.50 -10.46 32.33
C LYS A 475 -11.26 -11.04 31.63
N ASN A 476 -10.78 -10.40 30.56
CA ASN A 476 -9.72 -10.93 29.71
C ASN A 476 -8.42 -10.12 29.74
N LEU A 477 -8.44 -8.90 30.28
CA LEU A 477 -7.30 -7.99 30.35
C LEU A 477 -7.08 -7.43 31.75
N ALA A 478 -5.86 -6.97 31.99
CA ALA A 478 -5.57 -6.22 33.21
C ALA A 478 -6.42 -4.94 33.30
N LYS A 479 -6.85 -4.57 34.49
CA LYS A 479 -7.77 -3.46 34.73
C LYS A 479 -7.33 -2.13 34.10
N TYR A 480 -6.03 -1.85 34.08
CA TYR A 480 -5.51 -0.61 33.49
C TYR A 480 -5.61 -0.58 31.95
N LYS A 481 -5.75 -1.74 31.28
CA LYS A 481 -5.95 -1.88 29.83
C LYS A 481 -7.42 -1.83 29.41
N THR A 482 -8.36 -1.76 30.34
CA THR A 482 -9.80 -1.81 30.03
C THR A 482 -10.28 -0.47 29.48
N PRO A 483 -11.09 -0.44 28.41
CA PRO A 483 -11.69 0.79 27.93
C PRO A 483 -12.51 1.49 29.01
N ARG A 484 -12.42 2.81 29.07
CA ARG A 484 -13.28 3.61 29.94
C ARG A 484 -14.65 3.81 29.34
N HIS A 485 -14.71 3.87 28.01
CA HIS A 485 -15.91 4.11 27.26
C HIS A 485 -15.90 3.33 25.93
N VAL A 486 -17.10 2.95 25.45
CA VAL A 486 -17.30 2.28 24.17
C VAL A 486 -18.32 3.07 23.35
N GLU A 487 -17.86 3.62 22.23
CA GLU A 487 -18.73 4.29 21.26
C GLU A 487 -19.11 3.33 20.14
N PHE A 488 -20.41 3.22 19.87
CA PHE A 488 -20.90 2.45 18.74
C PHE A 488 -21.05 3.36 17.52
N ILE A 489 -20.37 2.98 16.44
CA ILE A 489 -20.38 3.74 15.18
C ILE A 489 -20.83 2.83 14.03
N GLU A 490 -21.35 3.44 12.95
CA GLU A 490 -21.82 2.68 11.79
C GLU A 490 -20.66 2.08 10.99
N GLU A 491 -19.58 2.86 10.81
CA GLU A 491 -18.37 2.43 10.09
C GLU A 491 -17.11 3.11 10.63
N LEU A 492 -15.97 2.44 10.51
CA LEU A 492 -14.67 3.01 10.83
C LEU A 492 -14.14 3.84 9.66
N PRO A 493 -13.63 5.08 9.89
CA PRO A 493 -13.06 5.90 8.83
C PRO A 493 -11.81 5.23 8.25
N ARG A 494 -11.73 5.16 6.91
CA ARG A 494 -10.63 4.50 6.20
C ARG A 494 -10.02 5.39 5.12
N ASN A 495 -8.77 5.10 4.78
CA ASN A 495 -8.14 5.67 3.60
C ASN A 495 -8.45 4.82 2.34
N GLY A 496 -7.97 5.30 1.18
CA GLY A 496 -8.21 4.63 -0.11
C GLY A 496 -7.66 3.21 -0.25
N VAL A 497 -6.81 2.74 0.68
CA VAL A 497 -6.32 1.36 0.75
C VAL A 497 -6.97 0.55 1.88
N GLY A 498 -8.06 1.06 2.46
CA GLY A 498 -8.84 0.36 3.48
C GLY A 498 -8.25 0.42 4.91
N LYS A 499 -7.18 1.19 5.15
CA LYS A 499 -6.58 1.35 6.47
C LYS A 499 -7.41 2.30 7.34
N ILE A 500 -7.68 1.90 8.58
CA ILE A 500 -8.40 2.71 9.56
C ILE A 500 -7.61 4.00 9.88
N LEU A 501 -8.32 5.13 9.84
CA LEU A 501 -7.78 6.46 10.13
C LEU A 501 -8.09 6.86 11.58
N LYS A 502 -7.28 6.38 12.55
CA LYS A 502 -7.42 6.72 13.98
C LYS A 502 -7.31 8.22 14.25
N THR A 503 -6.64 8.98 13.39
CA THR A 503 -6.59 10.45 13.49
C THR A 503 -7.97 11.07 13.36
N LYS A 504 -8.79 10.62 12.42
CA LYS A 504 -10.18 11.10 12.27
C LYS A 504 -11.05 10.73 13.46
N LEU A 505 -10.85 9.55 14.05
CA LEU A 505 -11.54 9.18 15.29
C LEU A 505 -11.13 10.09 16.45
N ARG A 506 -9.82 10.40 16.61
CA ARG A 506 -9.36 11.33 17.66
C ARG A 506 -9.92 12.74 17.43
N GLU A 507 -10.01 13.22 16.21
CA GLU A 507 -10.64 14.52 15.88
C GLU A 507 -12.14 14.51 16.21
N GLN A 508 -12.86 13.45 15.87
CA GLN A 508 -14.29 13.29 16.13
C GLN A 508 -14.60 13.27 17.63
N PHE A 509 -13.76 12.61 18.42
CA PHE A 509 -13.97 12.44 19.86
C PHE A 509 -13.07 13.33 20.73
N ALA A 510 -12.42 14.35 20.14
CA ALA A 510 -11.51 15.25 20.86
C ALA A 510 -12.16 16.00 22.03
N SER A 511 -13.48 16.21 21.98
CA SER A 511 -14.26 16.91 23.01
C SER A 511 -14.85 15.95 24.06
N LEU A 512 -14.62 14.65 23.94
CA LEU A 512 -15.14 13.65 24.88
C LEU A 512 -14.30 13.70 26.17
N ALA A 513 -14.83 14.35 27.22
CA ALA A 513 -14.19 14.35 28.53
C ALA A 513 -14.60 13.08 29.29
N LEU A 514 -13.67 12.14 29.47
CA LEU A 514 -13.90 10.87 30.18
C LEU A 514 -13.47 10.90 31.66
N ASP A 515 -13.35 12.08 32.25
CA ASP A 515 -12.89 12.26 33.62
C ASP A 515 -13.98 12.04 34.73
N ASN A 516 -15.21 11.70 34.34
CA ASN A 516 -16.32 11.46 35.25
C ASN A 516 -16.41 10.02 35.74
#